data_518db264dc76b0b0724449ce05a89ac0
#
_entry.id   518db264dc76b0b0724449ce05a89ac0
#
_cell.length_a   1.000
_cell.length_b   1.000
_cell.length_c   1.000
_cell.angle_alpha   90.00
_cell.angle_beta   90.00
_cell.angle_gamma   90.00
#
_symmetry.space_group_name_H-M   'P 1'
#
loop_
_entity.id
_entity.type
_entity.pdbx_description
1 polymer ?
#
loop_
_entity_poly.entity_id
_entity_poly.type
_entity_poly.pdbx_seq_one_letter_code
_entity_poly.pdbx_strand_id
1 'polypeptide(L)'
;MRTALRWLPVAALVVTATPAIAQAPLNFNDLVGVWNLMYEDGQTGTFTFSKNPDGTPKAVVSTMAGGESVAKEVVIKGDTIVITREINVQGAAGSVTYTAKLVEGALKGAGEVKLGDMPIPPTPFTATKAK
;
A
#
# COMPACT_ATOMS: atom_id res chain seq x y z
N MET A 1 47.07 17.37 36.65
CA MET A 1 46.76 17.31 36.43
C MET A 1 46.11 16.86 35.70
N ARG A 2 45.92 16.81 35.48
CA ARG A 2 45.36 16.66 35.02
C ARG A 2 44.70 16.11 34.32
N THR A 3 44.43 15.98 34.01
CA THR A 3 43.88 15.67 33.51
C THR A 3 43.11 15.14 32.79
N ALA A 4 42.94 15.19 32.77
CA ALA A 4 42.26 14.85 32.26
C ALA A 4 41.51 14.44 31.49
N LEU A 5 41.16 14.51 31.23
CA LEU A 5 40.41 14.28 30.66
C LEU A 5 39.77 13.77 29.86
N ARG A 6 39.66 13.60 29.58
CA ARG A 6 39.10 13.38 29.06
C ARG A 6 38.37 12.77 28.37
N TRP A 7 38.23 12.74 28.37
CA TRP A 7 37.50 12.36 27.93
C TRP A 7 36.78 12.07 27.25
N LEU A 8 36.45 12.09 27.16
CA LEU A 8 35.72 11.95 26.76
C LEU A 8 35.08 11.60 26.07
N PRO A 9 34.93 11.51 25.88
CA PRO A 9 34.16 11.24 25.34
C PRO A 9 33.50 10.78 24.67
N VAL A 10 33.17 10.84 24.50
CA VAL A 10 32.52 10.57 23.96
C VAL A 10 31.81 10.06 23.32
N ALA A 11 31.59 10.11 23.24
CA ALA A 11 30.88 9.79 22.71
C ALA A 11 30.19 9.46 22.06
N ALA A 12 29.91 9.53 21.91
CA ALA A 12 29.19 9.31 21.39
C ALA A 12 28.53 8.90 20.62
N LEU A 13 28.27 8.84 20.39
CA LEU A 13 27.59 8.60 19.78
C LEU A 13 26.91 8.17 19.15
N VAL A 14 26.76 8.19 19.03
CA VAL A 14 26.12 7.93 18.61
C VAL A 14 25.42 7.47 17.99
N VAL A 15 25.19 7.47 17.85
CA VAL A 15 24.47 7.20 17.40
C VAL A 15 23.81 6.87 16.75
N THR A 16 23.56 6.96 16.50
CA THR A 16 22.89 6.76 15.99
C THR A 16 22.25 6.35 15.29
N ALA A 17 22.02 6.36 15.00
CA ALA A 17 21.33 6.17 14.40
C ALA A 17 20.84 5.51 13.78
N THR A 18 20.23 5.39 13.38
CA THR A 18 19.57 4.92 12.85
C THR A 18 19.04 4.69 12.27
N PRO A 19 18.83 4.52 11.95
CA PRO A 19 18.21 4.12 11.33
C PRO A 19 17.45 3.88 10.55
N ALA A 20 17.49 4.16 10.20
CA ALA A 20 16.63 4.21 9.44
C ALA A 20 16.44 3.31 8.52
N ILE A 21 15.94 2.83 8.70
CA ILE A 21 15.64 2.13 8.03
C ILE A 21 14.80 2.21 7.21
N ALA A 22 15.13 2.67 6.50
CA ALA A 22 14.33 2.92 5.44
C ALA A 22 13.87 1.68 4.86
N GLN A 23 12.67 1.61 4.66
CA GLN A 23 12.16 0.57 3.87
C GLN A 23 12.67 0.76 2.46
N ALA A 24 13.08 -0.31 1.84
CA ALA A 24 13.43 -0.26 0.44
C ALA A 24 12.22 0.20 -0.36
N PRO A 25 12.44 0.92 -1.45
CA PRO A 25 11.33 1.31 -2.32
C PRO A 25 10.55 0.10 -2.78
N LEU A 26 9.26 0.24 -2.89
CA LEU A 26 8.40 -0.82 -3.36
C LEU A 26 8.65 -1.08 -4.83
N ASN A 27 8.91 -2.33 -5.19
CA ASN A 27 9.13 -2.72 -6.56
C ASN A 27 7.89 -3.45 -7.07
N PHE A 28 7.29 -2.94 -8.13
CA PHE A 28 6.06 -3.54 -8.65
C PHE A 28 6.28 -5.00 -9.09
N ASN A 29 7.47 -5.35 -9.53
CA ASN A 29 7.77 -6.73 -9.92
C ASN A 29 7.54 -7.70 -8.77
N ASP A 30 7.73 -7.26 -7.54
CA ASP A 30 7.51 -8.09 -6.36
C ASP A 30 6.03 -8.27 -6.07
N LEU A 31 5.19 -7.46 -6.67
CA LEU A 31 3.75 -7.51 -6.44
C LEU A 31 3.01 -8.32 -7.49
N VAL A 32 3.64 -8.64 -8.61
CA VAL A 32 2.96 -9.35 -9.70
C VAL A 32 2.41 -10.67 -9.20
N GLY A 33 1.13 -10.90 -9.45
CA GLY A 33 0.43 -12.10 -8.99
C GLY A 33 -0.90 -11.74 -8.38
N VAL A 34 -1.50 -12.70 -7.71
CA VAL A 34 -2.82 -12.54 -7.09
C VAL A 34 -2.63 -12.34 -5.58
N TRP A 35 -3.32 -11.35 -5.05
CA TRP A 35 -3.29 -11.04 -3.62
C TRP A 35 -4.70 -11.14 -3.08
N ASN A 36 -4.85 -11.86 -1.97
CA ASN A 36 -6.14 -11.99 -1.30
C ASN A 36 -6.30 -10.78 -0.38
N LEU A 37 -7.38 -10.05 -0.60
CA LEU A 37 -7.68 -8.83 0.12
C LEU A 37 -8.69 -9.13 1.22
N MET A 38 -8.42 -8.65 2.42
CA MET A 38 -9.36 -8.78 3.52
C MET A 38 -9.50 -7.42 4.20
N TYR A 39 -10.73 -6.93 4.22
CA TYR A 39 -11.05 -5.70 4.94
C TYR A 39 -11.26 -5.99 6.42
N GLU A 40 -11.06 -4.96 7.22
CA GLU A 40 -11.23 -5.08 8.67
C GLU A 40 -12.67 -5.46 9.04
N ASP A 41 -13.63 -5.06 8.21
CA ASP A 41 -15.04 -5.40 8.45
C ASP A 41 -15.40 -6.82 8.01
N GLY A 42 -14.44 -7.60 7.54
CA GLY A 42 -14.66 -8.99 7.16
C GLY A 42 -14.93 -9.20 5.68
N GLN A 43 -15.08 -8.16 4.90
CA GLN A 43 -15.25 -8.32 3.46
C GLN A 43 -13.95 -8.76 2.82
N THR A 44 -14.07 -9.51 1.73
CA THR A 44 -12.89 -10.03 1.03
C THR A 44 -12.92 -9.62 -0.43
N GLY A 45 -11.76 -9.73 -1.06
CA GLY A 45 -11.61 -9.45 -2.47
C GLY A 45 -10.25 -9.90 -2.95
N THR A 46 -9.86 -9.44 -4.12
CA THR A 46 -8.55 -9.76 -4.68
C THR A 46 -7.97 -8.56 -5.41
N PHE A 47 -6.64 -8.46 -5.37
CA PHE A 47 -5.87 -7.65 -6.30
C PHE A 47 -5.13 -8.61 -7.21
N THR A 48 -5.17 -8.37 -8.51
CA THR A 48 -4.36 -9.11 -9.45
C THR A 48 -3.44 -8.11 -10.13
N PHE A 49 -2.15 -8.22 -9.84
CA PHE A 49 -1.15 -7.32 -10.38
C PHE A 49 -0.44 -7.98 -11.54
N SER A 50 -0.31 -7.26 -12.63
CA SER A 50 0.41 -7.73 -13.81
C SER A 50 1.01 -6.51 -14.51
N LYS A 51 1.65 -6.75 -15.64
CA LYS A 51 2.20 -5.66 -16.43
C LYS A 51 1.52 -5.61 -17.78
N ASN A 52 1.27 -4.41 -18.25
CA ASN A 52 0.80 -4.18 -19.59
C ASN A 52 1.93 -4.52 -20.59
N PRO A 53 1.60 -4.71 -21.87
CA PRO A 53 2.63 -5.00 -22.87
C PRO A 53 3.75 -3.95 -22.94
N ASP A 54 3.45 -2.72 -22.57
CA ASP A 54 4.45 -1.64 -22.54
C ASP A 54 5.26 -1.61 -21.25
N GLY A 55 5.02 -2.57 -20.33
CA GLY A 55 5.77 -2.64 -19.07
C GLY A 55 5.18 -1.84 -17.92
N THR A 56 4.10 -1.11 -18.15
CA THR A 56 3.49 -0.33 -17.08
C THR A 56 2.66 -1.22 -16.15
N PRO A 57 2.50 -0.81 -14.88
CA PRO A 57 1.73 -1.59 -13.92
C PRO A 57 0.25 -1.68 -14.31
N LYS A 58 -0.32 -2.85 -14.05
CA LYS A 58 -1.74 -3.08 -14.23
C LYS A 58 -2.28 -3.76 -12.98
N ALA A 59 -3.43 -3.34 -12.53
CA ALA A 59 -4.09 -3.96 -11.39
C ALA A 59 -5.55 -4.19 -11.73
N VAL A 60 -6.04 -5.39 -11.39
CA VAL A 60 -7.46 -5.70 -11.47
C VAL A 60 -7.91 -5.92 -10.04
N VAL A 61 -8.97 -5.22 -9.64
CA VAL A 61 -9.49 -5.31 -8.28
C VAL A 61 -10.87 -5.92 -8.34
N SER A 62 -11.09 -6.93 -7.50
CA SER A 62 -12.39 -7.57 -7.39
C SER A 62 -12.79 -7.55 -5.94
N THR A 63 -13.97 -7.02 -5.64
CA THR A 63 -14.52 -7.01 -4.28
C THR A 63 -16.00 -7.38 -4.34
N MET A 64 -16.52 -7.82 -3.21
CA MET A 64 -17.94 -8.20 -3.16
C MET A 64 -18.85 -7.01 -3.41
N ALA A 65 -18.52 -5.87 -2.88
CA ALA A 65 -19.38 -4.69 -3.00
C ALA A 65 -19.19 -3.97 -4.33
N GLY A 66 -17.98 -3.87 -4.82
CA GLY A 66 -17.68 -3.07 -5.99
C GLY A 66 -17.52 -3.85 -7.29
N GLY A 67 -17.63 -5.18 -7.23
CA GLY A 67 -17.42 -6.00 -8.41
C GLY A 67 -15.97 -6.00 -8.86
N GLU A 68 -15.75 -6.38 -10.09
CA GLU A 68 -14.41 -6.47 -10.67
C GLU A 68 -14.20 -5.35 -11.68
N SER A 69 -13.05 -4.69 -11.58
CA SER A 69 -12.68 -3.68 -12.58
C SER A 69 -11.18 -3.52 -12.65
N VAL A 70 -10.73 -3.05 -13.80
CA VAL A 70 -9.31 -2.72 -14.00
C VAL A 70 -9.07 -1.36 -13.37
N ALA A 71 -7.97 -1.25 -12.61
CA ALA A 71 -7.64 0.02 -12.00
C ALA A 71 -7.35 1.07 -13.08
N LYS A 72 -7.90 2.25 -12.86
CA LYS A 72 -7.68 3.38 -13.73
C LYS A 72 -6.25 3.87 -13.62
N GLU A 73 -5.68 3.76 -12.42
CA GLU A 73 -4.36 4.27 -12.16
C GLU A 73 -3.67 3.43 -11.11
N VAL A 74 -2.39 3.15 -11.32
CA VAL A 74 -1.53 2.47 -10.34
C VAL A 74 -0.26 3.28 -10.23
N VAL A 75 0.02 3.82 -9.05
CA VAL A 75 1.17 4.68 -8.82
C VAL A 75 1.95 4.14 -7.64
N ILE A 76 3.27 4.05 -7.80
CA ILE A 76 4.15 3.67 -6.70
C ILE A 76 4.98 4.89 -6.32
N LYS A 77 4.93 5.25 -5.05
CA LYS A 77 5.69 6.37 -4.50
C LYS A 77 6.49 5.83 -3.31
N GLY A 78 7.80 5.65 -3.51
CA GLY A 78 8.64 5.11 -2.46
C GLY A 78 8.18 3.72 -2.05
N ASP A 79 7.73 3.57 -0.82
CA ASP A 79 7.27 2.30 -0.28
C ASP A 79 5.75 2.13 -0.33
N THR A 80 5.05 3.05 -0.99
CA THR A 80 3.59 3.08 -1.01
C THR A 80 3.07 2.85 -2.41
N ILE A 81 2.03 2.03 -2.52
CA ILE A 81 1.31 1.86 -3.78
C ILE A 81 -0.07 2.48 -3.63
N VAL A 82 -0.49 3.23 -4.65
CA VAL A 82 -1.80 3.85 -4.70
C VAL A 82 -2.51 3.31 -5.94
N ILE A 83 -3.67 2.72 -5.73
CA ILE A 83 -4.47 2.10 -6.78
C ILE A 83 -5.83 2.79 -6.80
N THR A 84 -6.20 3.33 -7.94
CA THR A 84 -7.50 4.00 -8.10
C THR A 84 -8.31 3.27 -9.14
N ARG A 85 -9.55 2.95 -8.79
CA ARG A 85 -10.47 2.34 -9.76
C ARG A 85 -11.83 3.00 -9.67
N GLU A 86 -12.58 2.87 -10.75
CA GLU A 86 -13.94 3.36 -10.78
C GLU A 86 -14.88 2.21 -10.45
N ILE A 87 -15.93 2.54 -9.72
CA ILE A 87 -16.96 1.57 -9.36
C ILE A 87 -18.32 2.13 -9.70
N ASN A 88 -19.29 1.23 -9.78
CA ASN A 88 -20.68 1.62 -9.97
C ASN A 88 -21.49 0.78 -8.98
N VAL A 89 -22.13 1.45 -8.04
CA VAL A 89 -22.93 0.79 -7.01
C VAL A 89 -24.37 1.22 -7.21
N GLN A 90 -25.20 0.29 -7.64
CA GLN A 90 -26.63 0.55 -7.84
C GLN A 90 -26.89 1.78 -8.73
N GLY A 91 -26.10 1.91 -9.78
CA GLY A 91 -26.24 3.02 -10.72
C GLY A 91 -25.52 4.28 -10.33
N ALA A 92 -24.95 4.34 -9.13
CA ALA A 92 -24.18 5.51 -8.71
C ALA A 92 -22.71 5.30 -9.04
N ALA A 93 -22.15 6.23 -9.80
CA ALA A 93 -20.74 6.17 -10.17
C ALA A 93 -19.88 6.66 -9.01
N GLY A 94 -18.76 6.02 -8.79
CA GLY A 94 -17.86 6.40 -7.75
C GLY A 94 -16.45 5.92 -8.04
N SER A 95 -15.57 6.09 -7.08
CA SER A 95 -14.18 5.63 -7.19
C SER A 95 -13.71 5.09 -5.86
N VAL A 96 -12.72 4.21 -5.93
CA VAL A 96 -12.06 3.68 -4.74
C VAL A 96 -10.57 3.91 -4.91
N THR A 97 -9.94 4.46 -3.90
CA THR A 97 -8.50 4.64 -3.86
C THR A 97 -7.94 3.77 -2.75
N TYR A 98 -7.07 2.84 -3.13
CA TYR A 98 -6.38 1.97 -2.17
C TYR A 98 -4.98 2.49 -1.99
N THR A 99 -4.60 2.75 -0.75
CA THR A 99 -3.26 3.19 -0.41
C THR A 99 -2.65 2.17 0.53
N ALA A 100 -1.54 1.58 0.16
CA ALA A 100 -0.97 0.49 0.95
C ALA A 100 0.55 0.51 0.92
N LYS A 101 1.13 -0.10 1.95
CA LYS A 101 2.56 -0.33 2.04
C LYS A 101 2.80 -1.82 2.20
N LEU A 102 3.93 -2.28 1.70
CA LEU A 102 4.34 -3.67 1.89
C LEU A 102 5.00 -3.79 3.26
N VAL A 103 4.38 -4.56 4.16
CA VAL A 103 4.85 -4.76 5.52
C VAL A 103 4.93 -6.26 5.76
N GLU A 104 6.14 -6.76 5.98
CA GLU A 104 6.36 -8.17 6.29
C GLU A 104 5.70 -9.11 5.27
N GLY A 105 5.78 -8.75 4.00
CA GLY A 105 5.24 -9.58 2.93
C GLY A 105 3.75 -9.40 2.67
N ALA A 106 3.09 -8.51 3.37
CA ALA A 106 1.67 -8.23 3.15
C ALA A 106 1.47 -6.76 2.81
N LEU A 107 0.47 -6.48 2.00
CA LEU A 107 0.08 -5.11 1.72
C LEU A 107 -0.92 -4.66 2.77
N LYS A 108 -0.58 -3.63 3.51
CA LYS A 108 -1.45 -3.10 4.55
C LYS A 108 -1.76 -1.65 4.27
N GLY A 109 -3.02 -1.30 4.34
CA GLY A 109 -3.42 0.06 4.07
C GLY A 109 -4.91 0.24 4.25
N ALA A 110 -5.47 1.15 3.47
CA ALA A 110 -6.89 1.47 3.56
C ALA A 110 -7.44 1.77 2.17
N GLY A 111 -8.72 1.46 2.00
CA GLY A 111 -9.46 1.82 0.81
C GLY A 111 -10.41 2.94 1.13
N GLU A 112 -10.41 3.98 0.32
CA GLU A 112 -11.30 5.12 0.48
C GLU A 112 -12.28 5.15 -0.68
N VAL A 113 -13.57 5.15 -0.36
CA VAL A 113 -14.63 5.12 -1.37
C VAL A 113 -15.24 6.50 -1.48
N LYS A 114 -15.43 6.95 -2.71
CA LYS A 114 -16.16 8.19 -2.99
C LYS A 114 -17.33 7.88 -3.90
N LEU A 115 -18.51 8.09 -3.39
CA LEU A 115 -19.75 7.93 -4.15
C LEU A 115 -20.43 9.30 -4.22
N GLY A 116 -20.25 9.96 -5.37
CA GLY A 116 -20.79 11.31 -5.51
C GLY A 116 -20.21 12.24 -4.47
N ASP A 117 -21.08 12.90 -3.72
CA ASP A 117 -20.68 13.82 -2.67
C ASP A 117 -20.67 13.17 -1.29
N MET A 118 -20.88 11.85 -1.22
CA MET A 118 -20.92 11.18 0.08
C MET A 118 -19.53 10.78 0.53
N PRO A 119 -19.03 11.33 1.64
CA PRO A 119 -17.76 10.89 2.19
C PRO A 119 -17.97 9.56 2.93
N ILE A 120 -17.19 8.57 2.53
CA ILE A 120 -17.20 7.28 3.20
C ILE A 120 -15.85 7.12 3.89
N PRO A 121 -15.81 6.84 5.19
CA PRO A 121 -14.53 6.71 5.90
C PRO A 121 -13.66 5.62 5.29
N PRO A 122 -12.33 5.79 5.32
CA PRO A 122 -11.44 4.74 4.84
C PRO A 122 -11.62 3.46 5.64
N THR A 123 -11.55 2.33 4.95
CA THR A 123 -11.64 1.02 5.58
C THR A 123 -10.29 0.34 5.50
N PRO A 124 -9.68 0.00 6.64
CA PRO A 124 -8.40 -0.69 6.63
C PRO A 124 -8.50 -2.08 6.00
N PHE A 125 -7.43 -2.48 5.35
CA PHE A 125 -7.37 -3.81 4.75
C PHE A 125 -5.96 -4.37 4.85
N THR A 126 -5.88 -5.69 4.67
CA THR A 126 -4.62 -6.40 4.53
C THR A 126 -4.76 -7.30 3.31
N ALA A 127 -3.75 -7.29 2.45
CA ALA A 127 -3.72 -8.19 1.31
C ALA A 127 -2.49 -9.09 1.42
N THR A 128 -2.70 -10.39 1.23
CA THR A 128 -1.61 -11.35 1.28
C THR A 128 -1.52 -12.06 -0.05
N LYS A 129 -0.29 -12.33 -0.48
CA LYS A 129 -0.08 -12.93 -1.79
C LYS A 129 -0.57 -14.37 -1.77
N ALA A 130 -1.37 -14.71 -2.77
CA ALA A 130 -1.86 -16.08 -2.93
C ALA A 130 -0.73 -16.98 -3.36
N LYS A 131 -0.79 -18.23 -2.90
CA LYS A 131 0.21 -19.22 -3.25
C LYS A 131 -0.17 -19.97 -4.50
#